data_6823d882cd744a4f5aab4be1f154b44d
#
_entry.id   6823d882cd744a4f5aab4be1f154b44d
#
_cell.length_a   1.000
_cell.length_b   1.000
_cell.length_c   1.000
_cell.angle_alpha   90.00
_cell.angle_beta   90.00
_cell.angle_gamma   90.00
#
_symmetry.space_group_name_H-M   'P 1'
#
loop_
_entity.id
_entity.type
_entity.pdbx_description
1 polymer ?
#
loop_
_entity_poly.entity_id
_entity_poly.type
_entity_poly.pdbx_seq_one_letter_code
_entity_poly.pdbx_strand_id
1 'polypeptide(L)'
;MKSNPSAPVVSRFPNPSVLPEPVSVWNHPAVIQANNFVHKSLSSWSLNFFVGCDHACRFCYVPSAATIKQAAALSTYGVTDPDGEWGDYVMVRSWDEKRFLASLRQAERSPLSALKPDGNRAVMLCTTTDPYQVIKHPAAARAAELRAHARFIVRRALELIRDTSTLNVRILTRSPLARQDFDLFQSFGSRLLFGMSLPTLRNDLARVYEPKAPAPSQRLATLQAAAAAGIPVYVALAPTPPEVDEADLTATLTEVARLNPVTVFHEPINIRAENVARIADHAAWLKIQLNT
;
A
#
# COMPACT_ATOMS: atom_id res chain seq x y z
N MET A 1 35.72 16.52 39.79
CA MET A 1 34.84 16.94 38.69
C MET A 1 35.14 16.06 37.48
N LYS A 2 34.29 15.11 37.18
CA LYS A 2 34.44 14.23 35.99
C LYS A 2 33.57 14.83 34.90
N SER A 3 34.20 15.28 33.82
CA SER A 3 33.54 15.75 32.59
C SER A 3 32.80 14.59 31.91
N ASN A 4 31.48 14.75 31.78
CA ASN A 4 30.61 13.83 31.03
C ASN A 4 30.85 14.04 29.53
N PRO A 5 31.15 13.00 28.74
CA PRO A 5 31.25 13.17 27.30
C PRO A 5 29.87 13.43 26.71
N SER A 6 29.71 14.57 26.05
CA SER A 6 28.50 14.96 25.31
C SER A 6 28.19 13.89 24.25
N ALA A 7 26.94 13.37 24.28
CA ALA A 7 26.42 12.49 23.25
C ALA A 7 26.48 13.18 21.87
N PRO A 8 26.79 12.45 20.78
CA PRO A 8 26.85 13.05 19.46
C PRO A 8 25.47 13.59 19.07
N VAL A 9 25.43 14.87 18.72
CA VAL A 9 24.27 15.50 18.12
C VAL A 9 24.06 14.88 16.75
N VAL A 10 23.11 13.95 16.65
CA VAL A 10 22.71 13.44 15.34
C VAL A 10 22.01 14.58 14.61
N SER A 11 22.66 15.08 13.56
CA SER A 11 22.11 16.10 12.66
C SER A 11 20.70 15.69 12.22
N ARG A 12 19.69 16.51 12.50
CA ARG A 12 18.30 16.28 12.11
C ARG A 12 18.05 16.45 10.59
N PHE A 13 19.06 16.84 9.85
CA PHE A 13 18.97 17.10 8.41
C PHE A 13 19.95 16.23 7.65
N PRO A 14 19.60 15.70 6.47
CA PRO A 14 20.54 14.99 5.63
C PRO A 14 21.69 15.92 5.26
N ASN A 15 22.89 15.34 5.15
CA ASN A 15 24.10 16.04 4.74
C ASN A 15 23.86 16.76 3.39
N PRO A 16 24.04 18.07 3.28
CA PRO A 16 23.76 18.83 2.06
C PRO A 16 24.61 18.43 0.85
N SER A 17 25.57 17.53 1.00
CA SER A 17 26.35 16.97 -0.11
C SER A 17 25.70 15.76 -0.78
N VAL A 18 24.57 15.25 -0.28
CA VAL A 18 23.81 14.14 -0.91
C VAL A 18 22.74 14.75 -1.80
N LEU A 19 22.79 14.45 -3.10
CA LEU A 19 21.75 14.86 -4.03
C LEU A 19 20.39 14.31 -3.57
N PRO A 20 19.30 15.08 -3.70
CA PRO A 20 17.96 14.59 -3.39
C PRO A 20 17.66 13.32 -4.17
N GLU A 21 17.15 12.29 -3.48
CA GLU A 21 16.76 11.02 -4.09
C GLU A 21 15.25 10.81 -3.85
N PRO A 22 14.39 10.99 -4.87
CA PRO A 22 12.95 10.75 -4.74
C PRO A 22 12.60 9.27 -4.52
N VAL A 23 13.59 8.38 -4.61
CA VAL A 23 13.47 6.97 -4.22
C VAL A 23 14.57 6.63 -3.21
N SER A 24 14.22 6.56 -1.95
CA SER A 24 15.19 6.51 -0.85
C SER A 24 14.61 5.87 0.41
N VAL A 25 15.35 5.97 1.52
CA VAL A 25 14.90 5.54 2.85
C VAL A 25 14.32 6.74 3.61
N TRP A 26 13.06 6.60 4.04
CA TRP A 26 12.39 7.58 4.91
C TRP A 26 12.89 7.46 6.34
N ASN A 27 13.21 8.57 6.97
CA ASN A 27 13.81 8.61 8.32
C ASN A 27 12.85 8.21 9.47
N HIS A 28 11.53 8.18 9.23
CA HIS A 28 10.57 7.71 10.21
C HIS A 28 10.27 6.22 10.03
N PRO A 29 10.42 5.41 11.11
CA PRO A 29 10.24 3.97 11.00
C PRO A 29 8.78 3.57 10.75
N ALA A 30 8.62 2.37 10.20
CA ALA A 30 7.32 1.73 10.08
C ALA A 30 6.81 1.31 11.48
N VAL A 31 5.64 1.80 11.85
CA VAL A 31 4.96 1.47 13.12
C VAL A 31 3.46 1.33 12.91
N ILE A 32 2.81 0.55 13.77
CA ILE A 32 1.35 0.38 13.77
C ILE A 32 0.70 1.65 14.32
N GLN A 33 -0.30 2.17 13.62
CA GLN A 33 -1.03 3.39 13.98
C GLN A 33 -2.53 3.15 13.91
N ALA A 34 -3.31 3.85 14.71
CA ALA A 34 -4.76 3.81 14.61
C ALA A 34 -5.22 4.24 13.21
N ASN A 35 -6.20 3.53 12.68
CA ASN A 35 -6.79 3.84 11.39
C ASN A 35 -7.97 4.77 11.57
N ASN A 36 -7.92 5.93 10.92
CA ASN A 36 -8.97 6.96 11.00
C ASN A 36 -10.04 6.83 9.89
N PHE A 37 -10.06 5.76 9.11
CA PHE A 37 -11.14 5.52 8.15
C PHE A 37 -12.44 5.21 8.88
N VAL A 38 -13.42 6.13 8.81
CA VAL A 38 -14.65 6.08 9.62
C VAL A 38 -15.67 5.11 9.03
N HIS A 39 -15.71 4.92 7.70
CA HIS A 39 -16.82 4.25 7.03
C HIS A 39 -16.48 2.93 6.32
N LYS A 40 -15.21 2.54 6.22
CA LYS A 40 -14.77 1.37 5.43
C LYS A 40 -13.54 0.71 6.05
N SER A 41 -13.60 0.51 7.35
CA SER A 41 -12.46 0.01 8.07
C SER A 41 -12.49 -1.51 8.13
N LEU A 42 -11.80 -2.15 7.20
CA LEU A 42 -11.43 -3.57 7.34
C LEU A 42 -10.46 -3.79 8.52
N SER A 43 -10.08 -2.72 9.19
CA SER A 43 -9.05 -2.76 10.23
C SER A 43 -9.22 -1.62 11.22
N SER A 44 -8.77 -1.84 12.45
CA SER A 44 -8.64 -0.80 13.47
C SER A 44 -7.30 -0.06 13.39
N TRP A 45 -6.31 -0.69 12.77
CA TRP A 45 -4.94 -0.15 12.65
C TRP A 45 -4.43 -0.24 11.23
N SER A 46 -3.45 0.60 10.94
CA SER A 46 -2.68 0.58 9.70
C SER A 46 -1.19 0.47 9.96
N LEU A 47 -0.48 -0.15 9.03
CA LEU A 47 0.96 -0.25 9.00
C LEU A 47 1.45 0.11 7.60
N ASN A 48 2.01 1.30 7.44
CA ASN A 48 2.54 1.76 6.17
C ASN A 48 4.06 1.63 6.12
N PHE A 49 4.57 0.95 5.12
CA PHE A 49 6.01 0.72 4.90
C PHE A 49 6.65 1.76 4.00
N PHE A 50 5.83 2.57 3.31
CA PHE A 50 6.31 3.52 2.32
C PHE A 50 5.62 4.88 2.46
N VAL A 51 6.22 5.90 1.85
CA VAL A 51 5.61 7.17 1.50
C VAL A 51 5.74 7.31 -0.02
N GLY A 52 4.63 7.58 -0.74
CA GLY A 52 4.58 7.48 -2.20
C GLY A 52 4.21 6.07 -2.69
N CYS A 53 3.95 5.93 -4.00
CA CYS A 53 3.52 4.66 -4.60
C CYS A 53 3.89 4.61 -6.09
N ASP A 54 4.62 3.56 -6.51
CA ASP A 54 5.05 3.37 -7.90
C ASP A 54 3.89 3.05 -8.87
N HIS A 55 2.71 2.65 -8.39
CA HIS A 55 1.58 2.28 -9.25
C HIS A 55 0.98 3.47 -9.99
N ALA A 56 1.17 4.69 -9.52
CA ALA A 56 0.73 5.92 -10.17
C ALA A 56 -0.76 5.96 -10.55
N CYS A 57 -1.64 5.32 -9.76
CA CYS A 57 -3.06 5.28 -10.05
C CYS A 57 -3.63 6.71 -10.15
N ARG A 58 -4.28 7.04 -11.27
CA ARG A 58 -4.75 8.40 -11.56
C ARG A 58 -5.92 8.82 -10.67
N PHE A 59 -6.71 7.88 -10.20
CA PHE A 59 -7.80 8.13 -9.25
C PHE A 59 -7.33 8.30 -7.80
N CYS A 60 -6.05 8.09 -7.51
CA CYS A 60 -5.56 8.06 -6.14
C CYS A 60 -5.71 9.41 -5.45
N TYR A 61 -6.38 9.45 -4.30
CA TYR A 61 -6.54 10.66 -3.48
C TYR A 61 -5.44 10.82 -2.42
N VAL A 62 -4.61 9.80 -2.24
CA VAL A 62 -3.58 9.79 -1.20
C VAL A 62 -2.59 10.95 -1.31
N PRO A 63 -2.08 11.33 -2.51
CA PRO A 63 -1.14 12.42 -2.61
C PRO A 63 -1.71 13.75 -2.10
N SER A 64 -2.97 14.05 -2.40
CA SER A 64 -3.62 15.30 -1.98
C SER A 64 -4.15 15.28 -0.54
N ALA A 65 -4.47 14.10 0.02
CA ALA A 65 -5.09 13.99 1.33
C ALA A 65 -4.11 13.63 2.45
N ALA A 66 -3.20 12.70 2.20
CA ALA A 66 -2.28 12.17 3.20
C ALA A 66 -0.83 12.63 2.98
N THR A 67 -0.33 12.48 1.76
CA THR A 67 1.08 12.73 1.46
C THR A 67 1.38 14.23 1.44
N ILE A 68 0.43 15.07 1.04
CA ILE A 68 0.57 16.54 1.09
C ILE A 68 0.94 17.06 2.47
N LYS A 69 0.51 16.38 3.53
CA LYS A 69 0.85 16.74 4.92
C LYS A 69 2.34 16.51 5.24
N GLN A 70 3.06 15.82 4.38
CA GLN A 70 4.47 15.53 4.49
C GLN A 70 5.30 16.31 3.45
N ALA A 71 4.70 17.26 2.72
CA ALA A 71 5.34 18.00 1.62
C ALA A 71 6.68 18.63 2.04
N ALA A 72 6.72 19.29 3.20
CA ALA A 72 7.96 19.90 3.71
C ALA A 72 9.08 18.89 3.96
N ALA A 73 8.74 17.68 4.40
CA ALA A 73 9.73 16.61 4.57
C ALA A 73 10.11 15.98 3.22
N LEU A 74 9.14 15.80 2.31
CA LEU A 74 9.36 15.26 0.99
C LEU A 74 10.26 16.16 0.13
N SER A 75 10.19 17.48 0.30
CA SER A 75 11.05 18.42 -0.41
C SER A 75 12.56 18.19 -0.12
N THR A 76 12.91 17.68 1.06
CA THR A 76 14.30 17.32 1.40
C THR A 76 14.81 16.10 0.63
N TYR A 77 13.91 15.33 0.02
CA TYR A 77 14.20 14.19 -0.87
C TYR A 77 14.01 14.55 -2.36
N GLY A 78 13.78 15.82 -2.67
CA GLY A 78 13.62 16.28 -4.05
C GLY A 78 12.19 16.19 -4.61
N VAL A 79 11.19 15.87 -3.80
CA VAL A 79 9.76 15.89 -4.20
C VAL A 79 9.19 17.25 -3.85
N THR A 80 8.89 18.05 -4.86
CA THR A 80 8.42 19.44 -4.70
C THR A 80 6.90 19.57 -4.79
N ASP A 81 6.28 18.69 -5.57
CA ASP A 81 4.83 18.58 -5.72
C ASP A 81 4.37 17.15 -5.51
N PRO A 82 4.00 16.76 -4.28
CA PRO A 82 3.59 15.38 -3.98
C PRO A 82 2.40 14.87 -4.80
N ASP A 83 1.53 15.75 -5.27
CA ASP A 83 0.38 15.37 -6.11
C ASP A 83 0.76 15.23 -7.58
N GLY A 84 1.41 16.23 -8.14
CA GLY A 84 1.85 16.23 -9.54
C GLY A 84 2.91 15.15 -9.84
N GLU A 85 3.80 14.87 -8.87
CA GLU A 85 4.85 13.86 -8.98
C GLU A 85 4.38 12.46 -8.52
N TRP A 86 3.06 12.24 -8.32
CA TRP A 86 2.54 10.95 -7.85
C TRP A 86 2.84 9.80 -8.82
N GLY A 87 3.59 8.83 -8.33
CA GLY A 87 4.07 7.68 -9.12
C GLY A 87 5.54 7.77 -9.50
N ASP A 88 6.22 8.87 -9.14
CA ASP A 88 7.64 9.08 -9.45
C ASP A 88 8.52 9.10 -8.19
N TYR A 89 7.92 9.03 -7.02
CA TYR A 89 8.65 8.93 -5.75
C TYR A 89 8.16 7.77 -4.87
N VAL A 90 9.10 7.12 -4.21
CA VAL A 90 8.85 6.06 -3.22
C VAL A 90 9.91 6.11 -2.14
N MET A 91 9.52 6.48 -0.93
CA MET A 91 10.40 6.41 0.24
C MET A 91 10.09 5.15 1.04
N VAL A 92 11.07 4.26 1.17
CA VAL A 92 10.96 3.08 2.04
C VAL A 92 11.18 3.54 3.48
N ARG A 93 10.27 3.24 4.39
CA ARG A 93 10.45 3.62 5.80
C ARG A 93 11.65 2.90 6.40
N SER A 94 12.34 3.56 7.31
CA SER A 94 13.37 2.92 8.13
C SER A 94 12.74 1.85 9.05
N TRP A 95 13.57 0.96 9.56
CA TRP A 95 13.13 -0.08 10.50
C TRP A 95 13.75 0.13 11.89
N ASP A 96 12.88 0.10 12.89
CA ASP A 96 13.23 0.10 14.30
C ASP A 96 12.34 -0.94 15.00
N GLU A 97 12.87 -2.13 15.23
CA GLU A 97 12.11 -3.24 15.78
C GLU A 97 11.58 -2.94 17.19
N LYS A 98 12.31 -2.20 18.00
CA LYS A 98 11.88 -1.83 19.35
C LYS A 98 10.65 -0.93 19.31
N ARG A 99 10.65 0.07 18.42
CA ARG A 99 9.50 0.98 18.22
C ARG A 99 8.33 0.24 17.59
N PHE A 100 8.59 -0.65 16.63
CA PHE A 100 7.57 -1.50 16.04
C PHE A 100 6.87 -2.35 17.10
N LEU A 101 7.62 -3.12 17.91
CA LEU A 101 7.08 -3.95 18.99
C LEU A 101 6.33 -3.13 20.05
N ALA A 102 6.77 -1.92 20.35
CA ALA A 102 6.03 -1.02 21.25
C ALA A 102 4.67 -0.66 20.68
N SER A 103 4.59 -0.30 19.38
CA SER A 103 3.33 0.01 18.70
C SER A 103 2.41 -1.21 18.57
N LEU A 104 2.97 -2.39 18.33
CA LEU A 104 2.23 -3.66 18.29
C LEU A 104 1.58 -3.98 19.63
N ARG A 105 2.33 -3.88 20.73
CA ARG A 105 1.80 -4.07 22.08
C ARG A 105 0.74 -3.05 22.45
N GLN A 106 0.86 -1.79 22.00
CA GLN A 106 -0.16 -0.78 22.21
C GLN A 106 -1.46 -1.14 21.47
N ALA A 107 -1.37 -1.59 20.22
CA ALA A 107 -2.52 -2.06 19.46
C ALA A 107 -3.18 -3.28 20.12
N GLU A 108 -2.39 -4.26 20.55
CA GLU A 108 -2.87 -5.47 21.23
C GLU A 108 -3.66 -5.17 22.51
N ARG A 109 -3.23 -4.16 23.28
CA ARG A 109 -3.89 -3.75 24.54
C ARG A 109 -5.15 -2.92 24.35
N SER A 110 -5.47 -2.50 23.13
CA SER A 110 -6.67 -1.69 22.89
C SER A 110 -7.93 -2.47 23.28
N PRO A 111 -8.80 -1.92 24.14
CA PRO A 111 -10.00 -2.62 24.56
C PRO A 111 -10.97 -2.77 23.39
N LEU A 112 -11.76 -3.84 23.37
CA LEU A 112 -12.76 -4.10 22.32
C LEU A 112 -13.74 -2.95 22.15
N SER A 113 -14.12 -2.28 23.23
CA SER A 113 -15.00 -1.10 23.20
C SER A 113 -14.43 0.11 22.46
N ALA A 114 -13.10 0.17 22.28
CA ALA A 114 -12.45 1.24 21.54
C ALA A 114 -12.27 0.91 20.04
N LEU A 115 -12.65 -0.32 19.63
CA LEU A 115 -12.51 -0.74 18.25
C LEU A 115 -13.73 -0.33 17.43
N LYS A 116 -13.52 -0.08 16.15
CA LYS A 116 -14.60 0.08 15.19
C LYS A 116 -15.34 -1.25 15.03
N PRO A 117 -16.68 -1.24 14.85
CA PRO A 117 -17.48 -2.47 14.73
C PRO A 117 -16.98 -3.43 13.64
N ASP A 118 -16.51 -2.90 12.53
CA ASP A 118 -15.98 -3.63 11.37
C ASP A 118 -14.45 -3.76 11.36
N GLY A 119 -13.76 -3.17 12.33
CA GLY A 119 -12.29 -3.14 12.43
C GLY A 119 -11.64 -4.47 12.76
N ASN A 120 -12.40 -5.39 13.34
CA ASN A 120 -12.10 -6.81 13.47
C ASN A 120 -10.73 -7.14 14.08
N ARG A 121 -10.22 -6.32 15.02
CA ARG A 121 -8.86 -6.43 15.61
C ARG A 121 -7.78 -6.65 14.55
N ALA A 122 -7.89 -6.00 13.42
CA ALA A 122 -6.99 -6.20 12.31
C ALA A 122 -6.04 -5.01 12.09
N VAL A 123 -4.83 -5.32 11.64
CA VAL A 123 -3.86 -4.39 11.09
C VAL A 123 -3.92 -4.49 9.57
N MET A 124 -4.18 -3.37 8.89
CA MET A 124 -4.14 -3.32 7.43
C MET A 124 -2.78 -2.81 6.96
N LEU A 125 -2.15 -3.58 6.08
CA LEU A 125 -0.89 -3.18 5.47
C LEU A 125 -1.15 -2.14 4.37
N CYS A 126 -0.45 -1.02 4.49
CA CYS A 126 -0.38 0.02 3.46
C CYS A 126 -1.73 0.62 3.02
N THR A 127 -2.37 1.36 3.92
CA THR A 127 -3.60 2.11 3.62
C THR A 127 -3.38 3.33 2.71
N THR A 128 -2.14 3.78 2.55
CA THR A 128 -1.75 4.97 1.75
C THR A 128 -0.76 4.66 0.63
N THR A 129 -0.45 3.40 0.41
CA THR A 129 0.53 2.93 -0.57
C THR A 129 0.31 1.44 -0.84
N ASP A 130 1.18 0.79 -1.63
CA ASP A 130 1.13 -0.66 -1.84
C ASP A 130 2.29 -1.35 -1.11
N PRO A 131 2.05 -2.43 -0.32
CA PRO A 131 3.09 -3.12 0.44
C PRO A 131 4.08 -3.90 -0.44
N TYR A 132 3.73 -4.19 -1.69
CA TYR A 132 4.51 -5.02 -2.61
C TYR A 132 4.85 -4.29 -3.91
N GLN A 133 4.92 -2.96 -3.89
CA GLN A 133 5.27 -2.18 -5.07
C GLN A 133 6.72 -2.42 -5.52
N VAL A 134 6.97 -2.19 -6.81
CA VAL A 134 8.31 -2.29 -7.39
C VAL A 134 9.10 -1.01 -7.10
N ILE A 135 10.28 -1.15 -6.49
CA ILE A 135 11.17 -0.02 -6.27
C ILE A 135 12.18 0.06 -7.41
N LYS A 136 12.14 1.17 -8.13
CA LYS A 136 13.03 1.49 -9.25
C LYS A 136 13.98 2.60 -8.83
N HIS A 137 15.22 2.50 -9.21
CA HIS A 137 16.23 3.53 -9.00
C HIS A 137 17.22 3.52 -10.17
N PRO A 138 17.73 4.68 -10.66
CA PRO A 138 18.67 4.73 -11.76
C PRO A 138 19.94 3.90 -11.50
N ALA A 139 20.47 3.94 -10.28
CA ALA A 139 21.59 3.10 -9.87
C ALA A 139 21.11 1.71 -9.48
N ALA A 140 21.49 0.68 -10.25
CA ALA A 140 21.05 -0.70 -10.04
C ALA A 140 21.37 -1.26 -8.64
N ALA A 141 22.54 -0.95 -8.10
CA ALA A 141 22.95 -1.36 -6.76
C ALA A 141 22.03 -0.75 -5.69
N ARG A 142 21.71 0.54 -5.81
CA ARG A 142 20.79 1.23 -4.89
C ARG A 142 19.37 0.66 -4.98
N ALA A 143 18.91 0.37 -6.20
CA ALA A 143 17.61 -0.29 -6.39
C ALA A 143 17.57 -1.67 -5.71
N ALA A 144 18.63 -2.45 -5.79
CA ALA A 144 18.72 -3.76 -5.13
C ALA A 144 18.68 -3.63 -3.60
N GLU A 145 19.46 -2.69 -3.05
CA GLU A 145 19.48 -2.39 -1.61
C GLU A 145 18.09 -1.99 -1.08
N LEU A 146 17.43 -1.03 -1.75
CA LEU A 146 16.12 -0.55 -1.35
C LEU A 146 15.05 -1.64 -1.45
N ARG A 147 15.10 -2.50 -2.48
CA ARG A 147 14.20 -3.66 -2.59
C ARG A 147 14.43 -4.69 -1.49
N ALA A 148 15.69 -4.97 -1.17
CA ALA A 148 16.03 -5.88 -0.07
C ALA A 148 15.53 -5.36 1.27
N HIS A 149 15.73 -4.06 1.53
CA HIS A 149 15.21 -3.41 2.75
C HIS A 149 13.68 -3.43 2.81
N ALA A 150 13.00 -3.09 1.72
CA ALA A 150 11.54 -3.13 1.63
C ALA A 150 10.99 -4.54 1.91
N ARG A 151 11.56 -5.55 1.27
CA ARG A 151 11.20 -6.96 1.52
C ARG A 151 11.43 -7.36 2.97
N PHE A 152 12.57 -6.99 3.53
CA PHE A 152 12.90 -7.29 4.92
C PHE A 152 11.88 -6.69 5.89
N ILE A 153 11.55 -5.40 5.79
CA ILE A 153 10.66 -4.73 6.75
C ILE A 153 9.22 -5.27 6.67
N VAL A 154 8.72 -5.58 5.46
CA VAL A 154 7.38 -6.16 5.29
C VAL A 154 7.33 -7.54 5.91
N ARG A 155 8.27 -8.42 5.55
CA ARG A 155 8.33 -9.79 6.06
C ARG A 155 8.55 -9.84 7.57
N ARG A 156 9.51 -9.04 8.08
CA ARG A 156 9.80 -8.98 9.52
C ARG A 156 8.62 -8.48 10.35
N ALA A 157 7.90 -7.47 9.87
CA ALA A 157 6.70 -6.99 10.53
C ALA A 157 5.61 -8.08 10.62
N LEU A 158 5.39 -8.81 9.53
CA LEU A 158 4.44 -9.93 9.50
C LEU A 158 4.85 -11.05 10.47
N GLU A 159 6.13 -11.46 10.48
CA GLU A 159 6.65 -12.45 11.42
C GLU A 159 6.40 -12.03 12.87
N LEU A 160 6.72 -10.80 13.23
CA LEU A 160 6.50 -10.28 14.57
C LEU A 160 5.02 -10.22 14.96
N ILE A 161 4.12 -9.83 14.04
CA ILE A 161 2.67 -9.86 14.29
C ILE A 161 2.20 -11.31 14.51
N ARG A 162 2.67 -12.24 13.68
CA ARG A 162 2.31 -13.65 13.81
C ARG A 162 2.74 -14.25 15.15
N ASP A 163 3.99 -14.00 15.54
CA ASP A 163 4.65 -14.70 16.63
C ASP A 163 4.37 -14.06 18.00
N THR A 164 4.07 -12.77 18.04
CA THR A 164 3.99 -12.01 19.31
C THR A 164 2.65 -11.32 19.55
N SER A 165 1.64 -11.54 18.69
CA SER A 165 0.31 -10.93 18.87
C SER A 165 -0.83 -11.85 18.42
N THR A 166 -2.05 -11.51 18.83
CA THR A 166 -3.30 -12.15 18.39
C THR A 166 -4.01 -11.37 17.30
N LEU A 167 -3.43 -10.25 16.84
CA LEU A 167 -4.06 -9.39 15.85
C LEU A 167 -4.21 -10.08 14.51
N ASN A 168 -5.31 -9.78 13.84
CA ASN A 168 -5.52 -10.18 12.46
C ASN A 168 -4.72 -9.27 11.51
N VAL A 169 -4.44 -9.78 10.32
CA VAL A 169 -3.77 -9.03 9.26
C VAL A 169 -4.68 -8.91 8.03
N ARG A 170 -4.72 -7.74 7.43
CA ARG A 170 -5.38 -7.47 6.15
C ARG A 170 -4.34 -6.94 5.18
N ILE A 171 -4.21 -7.59 4.04
CA ILE A 171 -3.32 -7.16 2.96
C ILE A 171 -4.19 -6.80 1.78
N LEU A 172 -3.99 -5.59 1.22
CA LEU A 172 -4.56 -5.19 -0.06
C LEU A 172 -3.42 -4.72 -0.95
N THR A 173 -3.27 -5.34 -2.12
CA THR A 173 -2.21 -5.01 -3.06
C THR A 173 -2.70 -5.10 -4.51
N ARG A 174 -1.94 -4.53 -5.43
CA ARG A 174 -2.04 -4.75 -6.89
C ARG A 174 -0.90 -5.62 -7.41
N SER A 175 0.08 -5.94 -6.56
CA SER A 175 1.34 -6.50 -7.01
C SER A 175 1.41 -8.02 -6.85
N PRO A 176 1.77 -8.75 -7.93
CA PRO A 176 2.09 -10.17 -7.87
C PRO A 176 3.31 -10.51 -7.00
N LEU A 177 4.13 -9.52 -6.61
CA LEU A 177 5.27 -9.72 -5.72
C LEU A 177 4.85 -10.25 -4.34
N ALA A 178 3.57 -10.10 -3.95
CA ALA A 178 3.04 -10.68 -2.73
C ALA A 178 3.21 -12.21 -2.65
N ARG A 179 3.34 -12.89 -3.81
CA ARG A 179 3.59 -14.35 -3.86
C ARG A 179 4.86 -14.78 -3.13
N GLN A 180 5.84 -13.90 -3.00
CA GLN A 180 7.10 -14.19 -2.30
C GLN A 180 6.91 -14.48 -0.80
N ASP A 181 5.77 -14.12 -0.23
CA ASP A 181 5.45 -14.26 1.20
C ASP A 181 4.22 -15.18 1.43
N PHE A 182 3.80 -15.97 0.46
CA PHE A 182 2.66 -16.87 0.59
C PHE A 182 2.88 -17.95 1.67
N ASP A 183 4.12 -18.43 1.85
CA ASP A 183 4.51 -19.29 2.95
C ASP A 183 4.17 -18.67 4.31
N LEU A 184 4.52 -17.40 4.46
CA LEU A 184 4.23 -16.63 5.66
C LEU A 184 2.72 -16.37 5.82
N PHE A 185 2.00 -16.06 4.73
CA PHE A 185 0.55 -15.85 4.79
C PHE A 185 -0.19 -17.11 5.25
N GLN A 186 0.18 -18.28 4.72
CA GLN A 186 -0.37 -19.56 5.14
C GLN A 186 -0.17 -19.81 6.64
N SER A 187 0.98 -19.42 7.20
CA SER A 187 1.30 -19.62 8.60
C SER A 187 0.43 -18.82 9.59
N PHE A 188 -0.32 -17.83 9.10
CA PHE A 188 -1.31 -17.10 9.90
C PHE A 188 -2.66 -17.83 10.01
N GLY A 189 -2.95 -18.79 9.10
CA GLY A 189 -4.27 -19.41 9.01
C GLY A 189 -5.38 -18.39 8.79
N SER A 190 -6.46 -18.47 9.56
CA SER A 190 -7.61 -17.56 9.45
C SER A 190 -7.34 -16.12 9.91
N ARG A 191 -6.22 -15.88 10.58
CA ARG A 191 -5.87 -14.51 11.04
C ARG A 191 -5.41 -13.58 9.90
N LEU A 192 -5.04 -14.12 8.74
CA LEU A 192 -4.67 -13.30 7.60
C LEU A 192 -5.70 -13.40 6.50
N LEU A 193 -6.06 -12.27 5.93
CA LEU A 193 -6.92 -12.16 4.77
C LEU A 193 -6.16 -11.41 3.68
N PHE A 194 -5.86 -12.10 2.58
CA PHE A 194 -5.13 -11.56 1.44
C PHE A 194 -6.08 -11.05 0.37
N GLY A 195 -5.93 -9.81 -0.05
CA GLY A 195 -6.76 -9.19 -1.06
C GLY A 195 -5.98 -8.52 -2.18
N MET A 196 -6.61 -8.47 -3.34
CA MET A 196 -6.13 -7.65 -4.45
C MET A 196 -7.22 -6.72 -4.97
N SER A 197 -6.77 -5.53 -5.36
CA SER A 197 -7.61 -4.59 -6.09
C SER A 197 -7.70 -5.06 -7.54
N LEU A 198 -8.93 -5.39 -7.98
CA LEU A 198 -9.22 -5.86 -9.34
C LEU A 198 -10.51 -5.19 -9.85
N PRO A 199 -10.47 -3.88 -10.14
CA PRO A 199 -11.68 -3.12 -10.50
C PRO A 199 -12.31 -3.53 -11.83
N THR A 200 -11.53 -4.12 -12.72
CA THR A 200 -11.97 -4.61 -14.05
C THR A 200 -10.97 -5.64 -14.59
N LEU A 201 -11.41 -6.48 -15.51
CA LEU A 201 -10.52 -7.34 -16.31
C LEU A 201 -10.08 -6.67 -17.61
N ARG A 202 -10.60 -5.49 -17.95
CA ARG A 202 -10.25 -4.75 -19.17
C ARG A 202 -8.89 -4.08 -19.03
N ASN A 203 -7.95 -4.53 -19.88
CA ASN A 203 -6.59 -3.96 -19.92
C ASN A 203 -6.54 -2.52 -20.41
N ASP A 204 -7.43 -2.13 -21.33
CA ASP A 204 -7.53 -0.75 -21.83
C ASP A 204 -7.87 0.22 -20.70
N LEU A 205 -8.90 -0.06 -19.92
CA LEU A 205 -9.26 0.74 -18.76
C LEU A 205 -8.17 0.72 -17.70
N ALA A 206 -7.60 -0.46 -17.38
CA ALA A 206 -6.52 -0.53 -16.42
C ALA A 206 -5.32 0.36 -16.81
N ARG A 207 -5.00 0.46 -18.10
CA ARG A 207 -3.92 1.35 -18.57
C ARG A 207 -4.22 2.83 -18.38
N VAL A 208 -5.49 3.23 -18.48
CA VAL A 208 -5.91 4.62 -18.22
C VAL A 208 -5.84 4.94 -16.72
N TYR A 209 -6.44 4.09 -15.92
CA TYR A 209 -6.66 4.38 -14.50
C TYR A 209 -5.50 4.01 -13.60
N GLU A 210 -4.71 2.98 -13.97
CA GLU A 210 -3.64 2.39 -13.17
C GLU A 210 -2.36 2.18 -14.00
N PRO A 211 -1.75 3.25 -14.55
CA PRO A 211 -0.78 3.19 -15.65
C PRO A 211 0.50 2.39 -15.36
N LYS A 212 0.93 2.31 -14.11
CA LYS A 212 2.14 1.59 -13.70
C LYS A 212 1.85 0.35 -12.85
N ALA A 213 0.56 0.06 -12.58
CA ALA A 213 0.18 -1.13 -11.83
C ALA A 213 0.23 -2.39 -12.72
N PRO A 214 0.46 -3.58 -12.15
CA PRO A 214 0.38 -4.85 -12.87
C PRO A 214 -0.97 -5.07 -13.55
N ALA A 215 -0.95 -5.74 -14.70
CA ALA A 215 -2.16 -6.00 -15.48
C ALA A 215 -3.23 -6.77 -14.68
N PRO A 216 -4.54 -6.61 -14.98
CA PRO A 216 -5.62 -7.35 -14.34
C PRO A 216 -5.43 -8.86 -14.36
N SER A 217 -4.94 -9.43 -15.47
CA SER A 217 -4.65 -10.85 -15.61
C SER A 217 -3.59 -11.35 -14.61
N GLN A 218 -2.56 -10.57 -14.35
CA GLN A 218 -1.52 -10.90 -13.36
C GLN A 218 -2.06 -10.85 -11.92
N ARG A 219 -2.97 -9.93 -11.64
CA ARG A 219 -3.65 -9.82 -10.34
C ARG A 219 -4.59 -11.01 -10.13
N LEU A 220 -5.41 -11.36 -11.12
CA LEU A 220 -6.29 -12.53 -11.07
C LEU A 220 -5.49 -13.82 -10.89
N ALA A 221 -4.42 -14.04 -11.66
CA ALA A 221 -3.55 -15.18 -11.50
C ALA A 221 -2.87 -15.25 -10.13
N THR A 222 -2.63 -14.10 -9.48
CA THR A 222 -2.09 -14.05 -8.12
C THR A 222 -3.13 -14.45 -7.09
N LEU A 223 -4.38 -13.99 -7.23
CA LEU A 223 -5.51 -14.42 -6.40
C LEU A 223 -5.76 -15.91 -6.53
N GLN A 224 -5.76 -16.43 -7.76
CA GLN A 224 -5.90 -17.88 -8.03
C GLN A 224 -4.81 -18.70 -7.33
N ALA A 225 -3.56 -18.26 -7.41
CA ALA A 225 -2.45 -18.91 -6.73
C ALA A 225 -2.58 -18.85 -5.19
N ALA A 226 -3.07 -17.75 -4.65
CA ALA A 226 -3.30 -17.62 -3.21
C ALA A 226 -4.43 -18.54 -2.74
N ALA A 227 -5.55 -18.57 -3.46
CA ALA A 227 -6.68 -19.46 -3.16
C ALA A 227 -6.27 -20.96 -3.26
N ALA A 228 -5.53 -21.32 -4.30
CA ALA A 228 -4.98 -22.67 -4.47
C ALA A 228 -4.02 -23.07 -3.35
N ALA A 229 -3.30 -22.11 -2.77
CA ALA A 229 -2.44 -22.31 -1.60
C ALA A 229 -3.21 -22.33 -0.26
N GLY A 230 -4.55 -22.26 -0.28
CA GLY A 230 -5.38 -22.26 0.93
C GLY A 230 -5.33 -20.96 1.73
N ILE A 231 -4.85 -19.87 1.15
CA ILE A 231 -4.84 -18.55 1.79
C ILE A 231 -6.24 -17.94 1.64
N PRO A 232 -6.89 -17.49 2.73
CA PRO A 232 -8.17 -16.80 2.64
C PRO A 232 -8.04 -15.52 1.80
N VAL A 233 -8.84 -15.39 0.74
CA VAL A 233 -8.76 -14.26 -0.17
C VAL A 233 -10.00 -13.37 -0.12
N TYR A 234 -9.81 -12.09 -0.46
CA TYR A 234 -10.89 -11.15 -0.78
C TYR A 234 -10.55 -10.33 -2.01
N VAL A 235 -11.55 -9.76 -2.66
CA VAL A 235 -11.33 -8.95 -3.85
C VAL A 235 -11.94 -7.57 -3.66
N ALA A 236 -11.18 -6.54 -4.03
CA ALA A 236 -11.68 -5.17 -4.05
C ALA A 236 -11.88 -4.74 -5.52
N LEU A 237 -13.14 -4.73 -5.97
CA LEU A 237 -13.55 -4.06 -7.21
C LEU A 237 -13.66 -2.56 -6.91
N ALA A 238 -12.51 -1.96 -6.56
CA ALA A 238 -12.47 -0.60 -6.02
C ALA A 238 -11.13 0.11 -6.38
N PRO A 239 -11.25 1.31 -6.94
CA PRO A 239 -12.47 1.91 -7.48
C PRO A 239 -12.79 1.38 -8.88
N THR A 240 -14.06 1.17 -9.18
CA THR A 240 -14.52 0.74 -10.51
C THR A 240 -14.62 1.96 -11.44
N PRO A 241 -13.98 1.94 -12.61
CA PRO A 241 -14.14 2.99 -13.63
C PRO A 241 -15.58 3.14 -14.10
N PRO A 242 -16.04 4.35 -14.43
CA PRO A 242 -17.40 4.59 -14.93
C PRO A 242 -17.70 3.92 -16.29
N GLU A 243 -16.67 3.56 -17.06
CA GLU A 243 -16.78 2.84 -18.34
C GLU A 243 -16.98 1.34 -18.19
N VAL A 244 -16.95 0.81 -16.97
CA VAL A 244 -17.27 -0.60 -16.70
C VAL A 244 -18.77 -0.76 -16.77
N ASP A 245 -19.25 -1.40 -17.81
CA ASP A 245 -20.66 -1.73 -17.99
C ASP A 245 -21.08 -3.01 -17.24
N GLU A 246 -22.35 -3.38 -17.35
CA GLU A 246 -22.89 -4.58 -16.71
C GLU A 246 -22.22 -5.88 -17.21
N ALA A 247 -21.86 -5.95 -18.49
CA ALA A 247 -21.21 -7.13 -19.07
C ALA A 247 -19.77 -7.26 -18.53
N ASP A 248 -19.03 -6.16 -18.47
CA ASP A 248 -17.68 -6.10 -17.88
C ASP A 248 -17.70 -6.49 -16.41
N LEU A 249 -18.66 -5.94 -15.64
CA LEU A 249 -18.82 -6.25 -14.22
C LEU A 249 -19.16 -7.72 -14.02
N THR A 250 -20.10 -8.25 -14.79
CA THR A 250 -20.50 -9.67 -14.75
C THR A 250 -19.33 -10.59 -15.08
N ALA A 251 -18.56 -10.28 -16.12
CA ALA A 251 -17.37 -11.05 -16.47
C ALA A 251 -16.35 -11.06 -15.33
N THR A 252 -16.10 -9.90 -14.73
CA THR A 252 -15.17 -9.78 -13.59
C THR A 252 -15.66 -10.56 -12.38
N LEU A 253 -16.94 -10.44 -12.02
CA LEU A 253 -17.54 -11.16 -10.90
C LEU A 253 -17.56 -12.67 -11.11
N THR A 254 -17.76 -13.13 -12.34
CA THR A 254 -17.71 -14.56 -12.69
C THR A 254 -16.33 -15.16 -12.40
N GLU A 255 -15.25 -14.48 -12.77
CA GLU A 255 -13.89 -14.95 -12.46
C GLU A 255 -13.59 -14.86 -10.96
N VAL A 256 -14.06 -13.81 -10.31
CA VAL A 256 -13.88 -13.61 -8.86
C VAL A 256 -14.63 -14.68 -8.06
N ALA A 257 -15.84 -15.06 -8.46
CA ALA A 257 -16.64 -16.08 -7.78
C ALA A 257 -15.94 -17.47 -7.77
N ARG A 258 -15.18 -17.80 -8.81
CA ARG A 258 -14.40 -19.05 -8.88
C ARG A 258 -13.32 -19.15 -7.79
N LEU A 259 -12.90 -18.02 -7.21
CA LEU A 259 -11.90 -17.99 -6.13
C LEU A 259 -12.51 -18.34 -4.78
N ASN A 260 -13.83 -18.40 -4.67
CA ASN A 260 -14.57 -18.55 -3.40
C ASN A 260 -14.08 -17.54 -2.32
N PRO A 261 -14.08 -16.23 -2.62
CA PRO A 261 -13.52 -15.24 -1.73
C PRO A 261 -14.35 -15.09 -0.45
N VAL A 262 -13.69 -14.77 0.66
CA VAL A 262 -14.38 -14.48 1.94
C VAL A 262 -15.32 -13.29 1.80
N THR A 263 -14.93 -12.30 1.00
CA THR A 263 -15.77 -11.12 0.70
C THR A 263 -15.29 -10.44 -0.58
N VAL A 264 -16.20 -9.67 -1.18
CA VAL A 264 -15.94 -8.81 -2.32
C VAL A 264 -16.42 -7.41 -1.97
N PHE A 265 -15.55 -6.42 -2.16
CA PHE A 265 -15.90 -5.00 -1.99
C PHE A 265 -16.06 -4.36 -3.36
N HIS A 266 -17.10 -3.56 -3.52
CA HIS A 266 -17.31 -2.77 -4.72
C HIS A 266 -17.49 -1.30 -4.35
N GLU A 267 -16.75 -0.43 -5.06
CA GLU A 267 -16.86 1.02 -4.94
C GLU A 267 -16.63 1.67 -6.30
N PRO A 268 -17.50 2.62 -6.70
CA PRO A 268 -17.22 3.50 -7.84
C PRO A 268 -16.06 4.45 -7.52
N ILE A 269 -15.52 5.09 -8.55
CA ILE A 269 -14.50 6.14 -8.37
C ILE A 269 -15.08 7.27 -7.54
N ASN A 270 -14.31 7.63 -6.52
CA ASN A 270 -14.64 8.74 -5.65
C ASN A 270 -13.94 10.00 -6.18
N ILE A 271 -14.72 11.01 -6.52
CA ILE A 271 -14.17 12.30 -6.97
C ILE A 271 -13.55 13.01 -5.79
N ARG A 272 -12.21 13.15 -5.80
CA ARG A 272 -11.46 13.84 -4.76
C ARG A 272 -10.23 14.53 -5.33
N ALA A 273 -10.01 15.76 -4.89
CA ALA A 273 -8.90 16.58 -5.35
C ALA A 273 -8.84 16.61 -6.89
N GLU A 274 -7.67 16.56 -7.48
CA GLU A 274 -7.42 16.63 -8.91
C GLU A 274 -7.50 15.27 -9.63
N ASN A 275 -8.05 14.21 -8.99
CA ASN A 275 -8.01 12.88 -9.58
C ASN A 275 -8.77 12.77 -10.91
N VAL A 276 -9.87 13.51 -11.09
CA VAL A 276 -10.61 13.53 -12.35
C VAL A 276 -9.78 14.17 -13.47
N ALA A 277 -9.14 15.30 -13.20
CA ALA A 277 -8.25 15.95 -14.15
C ALA A 277 -7.10 15.02 -14.56
N ARG A 278 -6.45 14.37 -13.61
CA ARG A 278 -5.38 13.39 -13.89
C ARG A 278 -5.84 12.22 -14.75
N ILE A 279 -7.06 11.73 -14.54
CA ILE A 279 -7.63 10.65 -15.37
C ILE A 279 -7.84 11.15 -16.79
N ALA A 280 -8.48 12.32 -16.97
CA ALA A 280 -8.76 12.91 -18.26
C ALA A 280 -7.47 13.20 -19.06
N ASP A 281 -6.48 13.82 -18.43
CA ASP A 281 -5.18 14.13 -19.04
C ASP A 281 -4.46 12.86 -19.50
N HIS A 282 -4.47 11.80 -18.68
CA HIS A 282 -3.83 10.56 -19.03
C HIS A 282 -4.56 9.81 -20.16
N ALA A 283 -5.89 9.83 -20.15
CA ALA A 283 -6.69 9.26 -21.24
C ALA A 283 -6.43 9.99 -22.57
N ALA A 284 -6.37 11.31 -22.56
CA ALA A 284 -6.03 12.12 -23.71
C ALA A 284 -4.62 11.79 -24.24
N TRP A 285 -3.64 11.65 -23.34
CA TRP A 285 -2.28 11.23 -23.72
C TRP A 285 -2.25 9.86 -24.39
N LEU A 286 -3.06 8.91 -23.90
CA LEU A 286 -3.21 7.57 -24.49
C LEU A 286 -4.06 7.57 -25.76
N LYS A 287 -4.71 8.69 -26.13
CA LYS A 287 -5.69 8.80 -27.21
C LYS A 287 -6.90 7.87 -27.02
N ILE A 288 -7.29 7.64 -25.77
CA ILE A 288 -8.46 6.84 -25.38
C ILE A 288 -9.58 7.83 -25.05
N GLN A 289 -10.74 7.65 -25.70
CA GLN A 289 -11.94 8.43 -25.39
C GLN A 289 -12.63 7.83 -24.17
N LEU A 290 -12.84 8.63 -23.13
CA LEU A 290 -13.63 8.25 -21.97
C LEU A 290 -15.08 8.67 -22.18
N ASN A 291 -16.01 7.84 -21.71
CA ASN A 291 -17.43 8.19 -21.65
C ASN A 291 -17.67 8.98 -20.35
N THR A 292 -17.34 10.26 -20.36
CA THR A 292 -17.60 11.17 -19.22
C THR A 292 -18.86 11.97 -19.45
#